data_87e53f7e8c3d41cc723f2e3aee744583
#
_entry.id   87e53f7e8c3d41cc723f2e3aee744583
#
_cell.length_a   1.000
_cell.length_b   1.000
_cell.length_c   1.000
_cell.angle_alpha   90.00
_cell.angle_beta   90.00
_cell.angle_gamma   90.00
#
_symmetry.space_group_name_H-M   'P 1'
#
loop_
_entity.id
_entity.type
_entity.pdbx_description
1 polymer ?
#
loop_
_entity_poly.entity_id
_entity_poly.type
_entity_poly.pdbx_seq_one_letter_code
_entity_poly.pdbx_strand_id
1 'polypeptide(L)'
;MKQKPLKNYIGLGVLFLVVIVLLFYLKSWSDTYKKEKYSKSYLMDKVEEVKLSELEVSTKEMNDVLLLVTTTGSKKVYKQEEKIYEYMKKQNLISKFIYLDITNEKDYTSKLNNIYGNIEISEVPLLIYIKNGNAIKVINSDNGEIKVELITQIINEYEL
;
A
#
# COMPACT_ATOMS: atom_id res chain seq x y z
N MET A 1 53.84 -33.80 13.82
CA MET A 1 52.76 -33.01 13.27
C MET A 1 53.22 -32.33 11.99
N LYS A 2 52.63 -32.63 10.82
CA LYS A 2 52.95 -31.93 9.57
C LYS A 2 52.33 -30.54 9.62
N GLN A 3 53.14 -29.49 9.65
CA GLN A 3 52.66 -28.10 9.55
C GLN A 3 52.02 -27.94 8.18
N LYS A 4 50.73 -27.50 8.15
CA LYS A 4 50.06 -27.16 6.90
C LYS A 4 50.73 -25.92 6.29
N PRO A 5 51.01 -25.92 4.98
CA PRO A 5 51.74 -24.82 4.34
C PRO A 5 50.92 -23.51 4.45
N LEU A 6 51.58 -22.40 4.71
CA LEU A 6 51.04 -21.05 4.88
C LEU A 6 50.09 -20.63 3.71
N LYS A 7 50.39 -21.12 2.51
CA LYS A 7 49.55 -20.91 1.29
C LYS A 7 48.09 -21.31 1.47
N ASN A 8 47.80 -22.36 2.27
CA ASN A 8 46.42 -22.82 2.49
C ASN A 8 45.61 -21.84 3.36
N TYR A 9 46.31 -21.18 4.31
CA TYR A 9 45.64 -20.14 5.15
C TYR A 9 45.39 -18.86 4.38
N ILE A 10 46.28 -18.48 3.47
CA ILE A 10 46.11 -17.32 2.58
C ILE A 10 44.93 -17.59 1.63
N GLY A 11 44.85 -18.78 1.01
CA GLY A 11 43.75 -19.18 0.15
C GLY A 11 42.38 -19.16 0.88
N LEU A 12 42.39 -19.66 2.13
CA LEU A 12 41.20 -19.63 3.00
C LEU A 12 40.75 -18.19 3.33
N GLY A 13 41.73 -17.31 3.63
CA GLY A 13 41.47 -15.88 3.89
C GLY A 13 40.87 -15.16 2.69
N VAL A 14 41.41 -15.42 1.50
CA VAL A 14 40.86 -14.85 0.24
C VAL A 14 39.45 -15.36 0.00
N LEU A 15 39.21 -16.66 0.16
CA LEU A 15 37.86 -17.23 0.02
C LEU A 15 36.86 -16.59 0.98
N PHE A 16 37.27 -16.37 2.23
CA PHE A 16 36.45 -15.74 3.25
C PHE A 16 36.09 -14.28 2.86
N LEU A 17 37.05 -13.51 2.34
CA LEU A 17 36.82 -12.16 1.85
C LEU A 17 35.82 -12.14 0.67
N VAL A 18 35.95 -13.08 -0.26
CA VAL A 18 35.02 -13.20 -1.40
C VAL A 18 33.58 -13.47 -0.89
N VAL A 19 33.41 -14.36 0.08
CA VAL A 19 32.13 -14.66 0.69
C VAL A 19 31.53 -13.41 1.35
N ILE A 20 32.31 -12.63 2.08
CA ILE A 20 31.86 -11.39 2.70
C ILE A 20 31.37 -10.39 1.63
N VAL A 21 32.16 -10.19 0.58
CA VAL A 21 31.77 -9.29 -0.54
C VAL A 21 30.47 -9.74 -1.20
N LEU A 22 30.30 -11.04 -1.43
CA LEU A 22 29.06 -11.60 -1.99
C LEU A 22 27.86 -11.36 -1.07
N LEU A 23 28.01 -11.52 0.24
CA LEU A 23 26.93 -11.24 1.20
C LEU A 23 26.52 -9.76 1.18
N PHE A 24 27.46 -8.83 1.12
CA PHE A 24 27.16 -7.40 0.97
C PHE A 24 26.45 -7.10 -0.35
N TYR A 25 26.90 -7.71 -1.44
CA TYR A 25 26.27 -7.53 -2.75
C TYR A 25 24.84 -8.04 -2.76
N LEU A 26 24.59 -9.25 -2.24
CA LEU A 26 23.26 -9.85 -2.13
C LEU A 26 22.32 -9.01 -1.24
N LYS A 27 22.86 -8.47 -0.13
CA LYS A 27 22.10 -7.57 0.74
C LYS A 27 21.71 -6.28 -0.01
N SER A 28 22.67 -5.63 -0.65
CA SER A 28 22.43 -4.40 -1.43
C SER A 28 21.37 -4.62 -2.52
N TRP A 29 21.48 -5.73 -3.25
CA TRP A 29 20.51 -6.10 -4.27
C TRP A 29 19.10 -6.35 -3.68
N SER A 30 19.02 -7.09 -2.58
CA SER A 30 17.76 -7.32 -1.86
C SER A 30 17.11 -6.02 -1.40
N ASP A 31 17.89 -5.07 -0.88
CA ASP A 31 17.39 -3.80 -0.39
C ASP A 31 16.90 -2.90 -1.56
N THR A 32 17.62 -2.90 -2.68
CA THR A 32 17.22 -2.21 -3.91
C THR A 32 15.91 -2.79 -4.47
N TYR A 33 15.82 -4.11 -4.57
CA TYR A 33 14.61 -4.80 -5.01
C TYR A 33 13.39 -4.48 -4.12
N LYS A 34 13.56 -4.49 -2.80
CA LYS A 34 12.49 -4.13 -1.86
C LYS A 34 12.07 -2.68 -2.02
N LYS A 35 13.03 -1.76 -2.17
CA LYS A 35 12.76 -0.34 -2.39
C LYS A 35 11.95 -0.14 -3.67
N GLU A 36 12.34 -0.75 -4.78
CA GLU A 36 11.64 -0.69 -6.05
C GLU A 36 10.24 -1.29 -5.96
N LYS A 37 10.11 -2.48 -5.36
CA LYS A 37 8.83 -3.16 -5.16
C LYS A 37 7.83 -2.31 -4.38
N TYR A 38 8.26 -1.65 -3.30
CA TYR A 38 7.37 -0.89 -2.43
C TYR A 38 7.22 0.59 -2.84
N SER A 39 7.96 1.05 -3.85
CA SER A 39 7.79 2.40 -4.41
C SER A 39 6.51 2.56 -5.24
N LYS A 40 5.83 1.45 -5.52
CA LYS A 40 4.56 1.41 -6.26
C LYS A 40 3.48 0.81 -5.37
N SER A 41 2.24 1.23 -5.59
CA SER A 41 1.08 0.60 -4.95
C SER A 41 0.91 -0.85 -5.42
N TYR A 42 0.46 -1.73 -4.54
CA TYR A 42 0.04 -3.08 -4.91
C TYR A 42 -1.17 -3.07 -5.86
N LEU A 43 -1.99 -2.01 -5.77
CA LEU A 43 -3.21 -1.83 -6.55
C LEU A 43 -2.95 -1.37 -7.99
N MET A 44 -1.75 -0.86 -8.28
CA MET A 44 -1.36 -0.42 -9.61
C MET A 44 -1.67 -1.50 -10.65
N ASP A 45 -2.28 -1.12 -11.75
CA ASP A 45 -2.72 -2.01 -12.86
C ASP A 45 -3.80 -3.05 -12.49
N LYS A 46 -4.36 -3.03 -11.27
CA LYS A 46 -5.39 -3.97 -10.80
C LYS A 46 -6.71 -3.31 -10.44
N VAL A 47 -6.65 -2.05 -10.03
CA VAL A 47 -7.76 -1.23 -9.56
C VAL A 47 -7.61 0.14 -10.18
N GLU A 48 -8.71 0.81 -10.46
CA GLU A 48 -8.70 2.16 -11.00
C GLU A 48 -8.06 3.13 -10.02
N GLU A 49 -7.01 3.84 -10.50
CA GLU A 49 -6.38 4.94 -9.77
C GLU A 49 -7.07 6.24 -10.12
N VAL A 50 -7.52 6.97 -9.11
CA VAL A 50 -8.11 8.29 -9.28
C VAL A 50 -7.17 9.34 -8.73
N LYS A 51 -6.96 10.41 -9.48
CA LYS A 51 -6.20 11.56 -9.01
C LYS A 51 -7.05 12.46 -8.12
N LEU A 52 -6.42 13.11 -7.15
CA LEU A 52 -7.12 14.00 -6.23
C LEU A 52 -7.85 15.15 -6.95
N SER A 53 -7.34 15.61 -8.09
CA SER A 53 -7.97 16.66 -8.93
C SER A 53 -9.24 16.20 -9.66
N GLU A 54 -9.40 14.91 -9.87
CA GLU A 54 -10.50 14.29 -10.63
C GLU A 54 -11.50 13.57 -9.71
N LEU A 55 -11.16 13.45 -8.42
CA LEU A 55 -11.87 12.62 -7.44
C LEU A 55 -13.34 12.96 -7.31
N GLU A 56 -13.68 14.26 -7.26
CA GLU A 56 -15.07 14.73 -7.14
C GLU A 56 -15.92 14.30 -8.34
N VAL A 57 -15.38 14.45 -9.55
CA VAL A 57 -16.09 14.08 -10.77
C VAL A 57 -16.25 12.58 -10.86
N SER A 58 -15.15 11.83 -10.69
CA SER A 58 -15.15 10.37 -10.78
C SER A 58 -16.11 9.72 -9.78
N THR A 59 -16.16 10.22 -8.54
CA THR A 59 -17.03 9.64 -7.51
C THR A 59 -18.50 10.04 -7.68
N LYS A 60 -18.82 11.15 -8.37
CA LYS A 60 -20.19 11.54 -8.72
C LYS A 60 -20.79 10.69 -9.84
N GLU A 61 -19.96 10.18 -10.73
CA GLU A 61 -20.40 9.30 -11.83
C GLU A 61 -20.70 7.87 -11.35
N MET A 62 -20.21 7.49 -10.18
CA MET A 62 -20.41 6.17 -9.59
C MET A 62 -21.45 6.23 -8.46
N ASN A 63 -22.42 5.30 -8.47
CA ASN A 63 -23.47 5.27 -7.43
C ASN A 63 -22.89 4.89 -6.04
N ASP A 64 -22.08 3.84 -6.00
CA ASP A 64 -21.46 3.31 -4.78
C ASP A 64 -19.96 3.08 -5.03
N VAL A 65 -19.11 3.67 -4.20
CA VAL A 65 -17.66 3.62 -4.32
C VAL A 65 -17.02 3.34 -2.98
N LEU A 66 -16.06 2.43 -2.97
CA LEU A 66 -15.12 2.20 -1.88
C LEU A 66 -13.77 2.79 -2.29
N LEU A 67 -13.45 3.98 -1.80
CA LEU A 67 -12.21 4.69 -2.08
C LEU A 67 -11.17 4.37 -1.01
N LEU A 68 -10.06 3.75 -1.40
CA LEU A 68 -8.88 3.60 -0.54
C LEU A 68 -7.93 4.77 -0.78
N VAL A 69 -7.71 5.58 0.25
CA VAL A 69 -6.65 6.61 0.26
C VAL A 69 -5.40 5.99 0.86
N THR A 70 -4.31 5.99 0.12
CA THR A 70 -3.10 5.25 0.46
C THR A 70 -1.83 6.00 0.13
N THR A 71 -0.68 5.46 0.55
CA THR A 71 0.67 5.97 0.20
C THR A 71 1.55 4.83 -0.26
N THR A 72 2.60 5.13 -1.02
CA THR A 72 3.63 4.17 -1.41
C THR A 72 4.88 4.25 -0.52
N GLY A 73 5.87 3.42 -0.78
CA GLY A 73 7.17 3.42 -0.08
C GLY A 73 7.23 2.56 1.19
N SER A 74 6.11 2.04 1.67
CA SER A 74 6.02 1.21 2.88
C SER A 74 5.64 -0.23 2.58
N LYS A 75 6.44 -1.19 3.08
CA LYS A 75 6.08 -2.62 3.03
C LYS A 75 4.76 -2.91 3.76
N LYS A 76 4.47 -2.18 4.83
CA LYS A 76 3.26 -2.37 5.63
C LYS A 76 2.03 -1.98 4.82
N VAL A 77 2.05 -0.80 4.22
CA VAL A 77 0.98 -0.30 3.35
C VAL A 77 0.78 -1.22 2.14
N TYR A 78 1.86 -1.60 1.45
CA TYR A 78 1.79 -2.53 0.32
C TYR A 78 1.08 -3.85 0.67
N LYS A 79 1.40 -4.44 1.84
CA LYS A 79 0.72 -5.67 2.31
C LYS A 79 -0.73 -5.42 2.72
N GLN A 80 -1.03 -4.24 3.23
CA GLN A 80 -2.39 -3.86 3.56
C GLN A 80 -3.26 -3.72 2.29
N GLU A 81 -2.74 -3.07 1.26
CA GLU A 81 -3.38 -2.99 -0.05
C GLU A 81 -3.64 -4.39 -0.64
N GLU A 82 -2.65 -5.29 -0.57
CA GLU A 82 -2.78 -6.69 -0.99
C GLU A 82 -3.94 -7.38 -0.27
N LYS A 83 -4.01 -7.26 1.06
CA LYS A 83 -5.06 -7.86 1.90
C LYS A 83 -6.45 -7.30 1.56
N ILE A 84 -6.57 -5.98 1.38
CA ILE A 84 -7.83 -5.33 1.02
C ILE A 84 -8.25 -5.74 -0.39
N TYR A 85 -7.34 -5.73 -1.36
CA TYR A 85 -7.63 -6.14 -2.73
C TYR A 85 -8.16 -7.57 -2.82
N GLU A 86 -7.48 -8.53 -2.18
CA GLU A 86 -7.92 -9.93 -2.17
C GLU A 86 -9.29 -10.09 -1.51
N TYR A 87 -9.58 -9.30 -0.47
CA TYR A 87 -10.88 -9.26 0.15
C TYR A 87 -11.95 -8.70 -0.79
N MET A 88 -11.72 -7.55 -1.44
CA MET A 88 -12.66 -6.95 -2.40
C MET A 88 -12.92 -7.88 -3.59
N LYS A 89 -11.88 -8.54 -4.08
CA LYS A 89 -12.00 -9.55 -5.15
C LYS A 89 -12.89 -10.72 -4.73
N LYS A 90 -12.73 -11.23 -3.52
CA LYS A 90 -13.55 -12.33 -2.97
C LYS A 90 -15.03 -11.92 -2.81
N GLN A 91 -15.29 -10.66 -2.53
CA GLN A 91 -16.66 -10.11 -2.43
C GLN A 91 -17.24 -9.66 -3.77
N ASN A 92 -16.52 -9.80 -4.88
CA ASN A 92 -16.89 -9.30 -6.22
C ASN A 92 -17.11 -7.77 -6.28
N LEU A 93 -16.38 -7.01 -5.46
CA LEU A 93 -16.52 -5.54 -5.33
C LEU A 93 -15.42 -4.75 -6.05
N ILE A 94 -14.61 -5.38 -6.90
CA ILE A 94 -13.50 -4.68 -7.60
C ILE A 94 -14.04 -3.54 -8.48
N SER A 95 -15.21 -3.70 -9.11
CA SER A 95 -15.82 -2.63 -9.94
C SER A 95 -16.31 -1.41 -9.16
N LYS A 96 -16.46 -1.54 -7.84
CA LYS A 96 -16.83 -0.45 -6.93
C LYS A 96 -15.63 0.02 -6.09
N PHE A 97 -14.44 -0.53 -6.32
CA PHE A 97 -13.25 -0.25 -5.54
C PHE A 97 -12.25 0.56 -6.37
N ILE A 98 -11.89 1.73 -5.88
CA ILE A 98 -10.90 2.64 -6.48
C ILE A 98 -9.86 3.03 -5.42
N TYR A 99 -8.72 3.55 -5.85
CA TYR A 99 -7.73 4.05 -4.91
C TYR A 99 -7.14 5.41 -5.32
N LEU A 100 -6.68 6.14 -4.33
CA LEU A 100 -6.01 7.42 -4.43
C LEU A 100 -4.64 7.32 -3.76
N ASP A 101 -3.57 7.45 -4.52
CA ASP A 101 -2.20 7.56 -3.98
C ASP A 101 -1.89 9.02 -3.65
N ILE A 102 -1.68 9.30 -2.36
CA ILE A 102 -1.37 10.63 -1.85
C ILE A 102 0.11 10.82 -1.50
N THR A 103 0.99 9.92 -1.93
CA THR A 103 2.43 9.96 -1.59
C THR A 103 3.08 11.31 -1.88
N ASN A 104 2.67 11.96 -2.97
CA ASN A 104 3.20 13.25 -3.42
C ASN A 104 2.21 14.41 -3.23
N GLU A 105 1.06 14.16 -2.59
CA GLU A 105 0.01 15.16 -2.40
C GLU A 105 0.20 15.89 -1.07
N LYS A 106 0.44 17.19 -1.18
CA LYS A 106 0.41 18.08 -0.01
C LYS A 106 -1.04 18.51 0.27
N ASP A 107 -1.36 18.71 1.54
CA ASP A 107 -2.66 19.21 1.98
C ASP A 107 -3.86 18.36 1.52
N TYR A 108 -3.64 17.04 1.31
CA TYR A 108 -4.70 16.11 0.88
C TYR A 108 -5.90 16.12 1.83
N THR A 109 -5.68 16.25 3.13
CA THR A 109 -6.74 16.32 4.15
C THR A 109 -7.69 17.49 3.89
N SER A 110 -7.14 18.70 3.65
CA SER A 110 -7.96 19.87 3.34
C SER A 110 -8.72 19.70 2.03
N LYS A 111 -8.08 19.11 1.02
CA LYS A 111 -8.71 18.84 -0.28
C LYS A 111 -9.85 17.83 -0.16
N LEU A 112 -9.65 16.72 0.57
CA LEU A 112 -10.70 15.73 0.81
C LEU A 112 -11.86 16.32 1.61
N ASN A 113 -11.58 17.15 2.62
CA ASN A 113 -12.60 17.85 3.38
C ASN A 113 -13.40 18.87 2.54
N ASN A 114 -12.77 19.50 1.56
CA ASN A 114 -13.47 20.39 0.63
C ASN A 114 -14.42 19.61 -0.30
N ILE A 115 -14.04 18.38 -0.70
CA ILE A 115 -14.86 17.54 -1.60
C ILE A 115 -16.01 16.90 -0.83
N TYR A 116 -15.76 16.32 0.33
CA TYR A 116 -16.69 15.46 1.05
C TYR A 116 -17.26 16.07 2.33
N GLY A 117 -16.97 17.34 2.62
CA GLY A 117 -17.31 17.96 3.89
C GLY A 117 -16.32 17.54 4.99
N ASN A 118 -16.62 17.88 6.23
CA ASN A 118 -15.75 17.59 7.36
C ASN A 118 -15.74 16.11 7.71
N ILE A 119 -14.92 15.35 6.98
CA ILE A 119 -14.64 13.95 7.30
C ILE A 119 -13.46 13.87 8.28
N GLU A 120 -13.56 12.99 9.26
CA GLU A 120 -12.49 12.78 10.22
C GLU A 120 -11.39 11.90 9.60
N ILE A 121 -10.26 12.53 9.27
CA ILE A 121 -9.07 11.85 8.73
C ILE A 121 -8.00 11.86 9.82
N SER A 122 -7.66 10.68 10.35
CA SER A 122 -6.61 10.54 11.36
C SER A 122 -5.29 10.06 10.76
N GLU A 123 -5.32 8.97 10.03
CA GLU A 123 -4.14 8.30 9.47
C GLU A 123 -4.45 7.68 8.11
N VAL A 124 -3.41 7.51 7.30
CA VAL A 124 -3.46 6.71 6.07
C VAL A 124 -2.72 5.38 6.29
N PRO A 125 -3.20 4.29 5.66
CA PRO A 125 -4.32 4.22 4.73
C PRO A 125 -5.68 4.41 5.40
N LEU A 126 -6.65 4.96 4.68
CA LEU A 126 -8.05 5.04 5.12
C LEU A 126 -8.98 4.62 3.99
N LEU A 127 -10.17 4.12 4.34
CA LEU A 127 -11.20 3.74 3.37
C LEU A 127 -12.42 4.64 3.56
N ILE A 128 -12.91 5.21 2.47
CA ILE A 128 -14.12 6.03 2.43
C ILE A 128 -15.18 5.29 1.61
N TYR A 129 -16.34 5.04 2.19
CA TYR A 129 -17.51 4.67 1.44
C TYR A 129 -18.23 5.92 0.96
N ILE A 130 -18.43 6.01 -0.35
CA ILE A 130 -19.05 7.16 -1.04
C ILE A 130 -20.29 6.65 -1.75
N LYS A 131 -21.41 7.36 -1.56
CA LYS A 131 -22.68 7.09 -2.24
C LYS A 131 -23.17 8.34 -2.94
N ASN A 132 -23.41 8.25 -4.25
CA ASN A 132 -23.84 9.38 -5.07
C ASN A 132 -22.96 10.64 -4.87
N GLY A 133 -21.65 10.46 -4.81
CA GLY A 133 -20.67 11.53 -4.62
C GLY A 133 -20.53 12.07 -3.19
N ASN A 134 -21.27 11.53 -2.20
CA ASN A 134 -21.19 11.95 -0.80
C ASN A 134 -20.48 10.90 0.04
N ALA A 135 -19.54 11.33 0.88
CA ALA A 135 -18.90 10.42 1.84
C ALA A 135 -19.92 10.06 2.94
N ILE A 136 -20.20 8.78 3.08
CA ILE A 136 -21.16 8.22 4.03
C ILE A 136 -20.45 7.68 5.27
N LYS A 137 -19.32 7.02 5.07
CA LYS A 137 -18.56 6.35 6.15
C LYS A 137 -17.07 6.44 5.89
N VAL A 138 -16.29 6.71 6.94
CA VAL A 138 -14.83 6.68 6.90
C VAL A 138 -14.32 5.63 7.86
N ILE A 139 -13.43 4.76 7.38
CA ILE A 139 -12.65 3.83 8.21
C ILE A 139 -11.22 4.33 8.20
N ASN A 140 -10.80 4.89 9.32
CA ASN A 140 -9.41 5.23 9.54
C ASN A 140 -8.60 3.98 9.88
N SER A 141 -7.33 3.97 9.52
CA SER A 141 -6.42 2.93 9.98
C SER A 141 -6.14 3.07 11.48
N ASP A 142 -5.91 1.95 12.11
CA ASP A 142 -5.35 1.85 13.45
C ASP A 142 -3.91 1.36 13.31
N ASN A 143 -2.94 2.19 13.70
CA ASN A 143 -1.51 1.91 13.48
C ASN A 143 -1.17 1.56 12.01
N GLY A 144 -1.80 2.23 11.04
CA GLY A 144 -1.60 2.01 9.60
C GLY A 144 -2.18 0.68 9.10
N GLU A 145 -3.17 0.10 9.77
CA GLU A 145 -3.89 -1.09 9.34
C GLU A 145 -5.41 -0.87 9.38
N ILE A 146 -6.09 -1.13 8.27
CA ILE A 146 -7.55 -1.16 8.18
C ILE A 146 -8.01 -2.60 8.46
N LYS A 147 -8.87 -2.77 9.46
CA LYS A 147 -9.45 -4.07 9.80
C LYS A 147 -10.49 -4.47 8.76
N VAL A 148 -10.37 -5.66 8.19
CA VAL A 148 -11.30 -6.18 7.17
C VAL A 148 -12.72 -6.33 7.73
N GLU A 149 -12.86 -6.57 9.02
CA GLU A 149 -14.14 -6.65 9.73
C GLU A 149 -14.95 -5.35 9.61
N LEU A 150 -14.28 -4.18 9.64
CA LEU A 150 -14.93 -2.88 9.45
C LEU A 150 -15.42 -2.69 8.01
N ILE A 151 -14.65 -3.20 7.04
CA ILE A 151 -15.08 -3.21 5.64
C ILE A 151 -16.29 -4.11 5.47
N THR A 152 -16.28 -5.28 6.09
CA THR A 152 -17.43 -6.21 6.09
C THR A 152 -18.69 -5.56 6.67
N GLN A 153 -18.55 -4.75 7.73
CA GLN A 153 -19.68 -4.02 8.29
C GLN A 153 -20.29 -3.03 7.29
N ILE A 154 -19.46 -2.26 6.57
CA ILE A 154 -19.96 -1.35 5.52
C ILE A 154 -20.67 -2.13 4.42
N ILE A 155 -20.07 -3.22 3.92
CA ILE A 155 -20.67 -4.03 2.86
C ILE A 155 -22.05 -4.54 3.27
N ASN A 156 -22.19 -5.03 4.50
CA ASN A 156 -23.46 -5.56 5.01
C ASN A 156 -24.47 -4.44 5.33
N GLU A 157 -24.02 -3.29 5.87
CA GLU A 157 -24.87 -2.17 6.25
C GLU A 157 -25.51 -1.49 5.03
N TYR A 158 -24.76 -1.42 3.92
CA TYR A 158 -25.17 -0.71 2.70
C TYR A 158 -25.49 -1.63 1.52
N GLU A 159 -25.50 -2.95 1.72
CA GLU A 159 -25.85 -3.97 0.70
C GLU A 159 -25.03 -3.84 -0.60
N LEU A 160 -23.71 -3.69 -0.47
CA LEU A 160 -22.79 -3.40 -1.60
C LEU A 160 -22.57 -4.61 -2.52
#